data_7ba95c220fd75437b96e63d245775bf0
#
_entry.id   7ba95c220fd75437b96e63d245775bf0
#
_cell.length_a   1.000
_cell.length_b   1.000
_cell.length_c   1.000
_cell.angle_alpha   90.00
_cell.angle_beta   90.00
_cell.angle_gamma   90.00
#
_symmetry.space_group_name_H-M   'P 1'
#
loop_
_entity.id
_entity.type
_entity.pdbx_description
1 polymer ?
#
loop_
_entity_poly.entity_id
_entity_poly.type
_entity_poly.pdbx_seq_one_letter_code
_entity_poly.pdbx_strand_id
1 'polypeptide(L)'
;LQADTKPSILAVFDKPSTARPWYRFRPSFVNDTLTQEGAAFWARHAALLQRASEQYGVDEAMIVAIIGIETRFGRNMGSFRVLDALATVAFDYPRRASYFQQELAAFLLLAQEERRDPTQFKGSYAGAMGWPQFMPSSFRQWAVDGDGDGQRDIWNNPADVIASVAHYFQQHGWQRGGAIVVAATAPKAVADQLAQDKFNLHYSVAELRAMGVTPAATLDDNAQAVLFPLEVAP
;
A
#
# COMPACT_ATOMS: atom_id res chain seq x y z
N LEU A 1 13.93 -22.67 14.89
CA LEU A 1 13.67 -21.24 14.70
C LEU A 1 13.39 -20.60 16.06
N GLN A 2 14.10 -19.55 16.39
CA GLN A 2 13.86 -18.75 17.59
C GLN A 2 13.47 -17.34 17.17
N ALA A 3 12.29 -16.89 17.61
CA ALA A 3 11.82 -15.52 17.49
C ALA A 3 12.01 -14.80 18.83
N ASP A 4 12.42 -13.54 18.78
CA ASP A 4 12.57 -12.69 19.96
C ASP A 4 11.41 -11.70 20.03
N THR A 5 10.76 -11.60 21.19
CA THR A 5 9.79 -10.53 21.44
C THR A 5 10.47 -9.16 21.45
N LYS A 6 9.86 -8.19 20.78
CA LYS A 6 10.36 -6.80 20.65
C LYS A 6 9.38 -5.80 21.30
N PRO A 7 9.54 -5.45 22.58
CA PRO A 7 8.62 -4.52 23.26
C PRO A 7 8.48 -3.16 22.58
N SER A 8 9.54 -2.71 21.87
CA SER A 8 9.49 -1.46 21.07
C SER A 8 8.45 -1.49 19.96
N ILE A 9 8.12 -2.65 19.43
CA ILE A 9 7.08 -2.83 18.41
C ILE A 9 5.69 -2.56 19.01
N LEU A 10 5.41 -3.12 20.17
CA LEU A 10 4.12 -2.94 20.86
C LEU A 10 3.85 -1.47 21.17
N ALA A 11 4.88 -0.73 21.60
CA ALA A 11 4.77 0.70 21.86
C ALA A 11 4.39 1.53 20.62
N VAL A 12 4.78 1.10 19.42
CA VAL A 12 4.39 1.75 18.15
C VAL A 12 2.93 1.46 17.81
N PHE A 13 2.47 0.23 18.02
CA PHE A 13 1.07 -0.14 17.78
C PHE A 13 0.09 0.61 18.69
N ASP A 14 0.49 0.93 19.91
CA ASP A 14 -0.33 1.69 20.86
C ASP A 14 -0.40 3.19 20.55
N LYS A 15 0.53 3.71 19.75
CA LYS A 15 0.59 5.13 19.35
C LYS A 15 0.77 5.29 17.85
N PRO A 16 -0.25 4.94 17.02
CA PRO A 16 -0.12 5.07 15.59
C PRO A 16 0.09 6.53 15.19
N SER A 17 1.18 6.79 14.46
CA SER A 17 1.54 8.14 13.98
C SER A 17 0.64 8.65 12.84
N THR A 18 -0.26 7.81 12.35
CA THR A 18 -1.09 8.05 11.17
C THR A 18 -2.37 8.84 11.43
N ALA A 19 -2.75 9.07 12.72
CA ALA A 19 -3.91 9.88 13.09
C ALA A 19 -3.59 11.38 13.02
N ARG A 20 -3.18 11.88 11.83
CA ARG A 20 -2.90 13.30 11.61
C ARG A 20 -3.87 13.86 10.58
N PRO A 21 -4.35 15.13 10.71
CA PRO A 21 -5.11 15.81 9.68
C PRO A 21 -4.34 15.82 8.35
N TRP A 22 -5.05 15.77 7.23
CA TRP A 22 -4.45 15.70 5.90
C TRP A 22 -3.44 16.82 5.63
N TYR A 23 -3.74 18.06 6.03
CA TYR A 23 -2.85 19.21 5.81
C TYR A 23 -1.48 19.07 6.53
N ARG A 24 -1.42 18.28 7.62
CA ARG A 24 -0.16 17.94 8.32
C ARG A 24 0.50 16.68 7.77
N PHE A 25 -0.28 15.78 7.20
CA PHE A 25 0.23 14.52 6.66
C PHE A 25 0.78 14.70 5.24
N ARG A 26 0.05 15.42 4.39
CA ARG A 26 0.37 15.65 2.98
C ARG A 26 1.81 16.10 2.71
N PRO A 27 2.40 17.10 3.42
CA PRO A 27 3.76 17.55 3.14
C PRO A 27 4.85 16.48 3.33
N SER A 28 4.57 15.42 4.08
CA SER A 28 5.51 14.30 4.25
C SER A 28 5.69 13.49 2.97
N PHE A 29 4.69 13.49 2.08
CA PHE A 29 4.66 12.68 0.85
C PHE A 29 4.56 13.51 -0.42
N VAL A 30 3.98 14.71 -0.35
CA VAL A 30 3.83 15.60 -1.51
C VAL A 30 4.75 16.81 -1.32
N ASN A 31 5.96 16.70 -1.79
CA ASN A 31 7.00 17.72 -1.72
C ASN A 31 7.98 17.59 -2.89
N ASP A 32 8.72 18.68 -3.18
CA ASP A 32 9.62 18.74 -4.32
C ASP A 32 10.72 17.66 -4.29
N THR A 33 11.23 17.34 -3.11
CA THR A 33 12.30 16.33 -2.97
C THR A 33 11.80 14.96 -3.43
N LEU A 34 10.64 14.51 -2.93
CA LEU A 34 10.09 13.20 -3.29
C LEU A 34 9.64 13.18 -4.77
N THR A 35 9.14 14.30 -5.29
CA THR A 35 8.80 14.46 -6.70
C THR A 35 10.04 14.32 -7.60
N GLN A 36 11.16 14.96 -7.26
CA GLN A 36 12.41 14.84 -7.99
C GLN A 36 12.99 13.42 -7.92
N GLU A 37 12.95 12.79 -6.75
CA GLU A 37 13.37 11.39 -6.58
C GLU A 37 12.50 10.43 -7.41
N GLY A 38 11.19 10.68 -7.48
CA GLY A 38 10.25 9.93 -8.31
C GLY A 38 10.54 10.08 -9.81
N ALA A 39 10.80 11.30 -10.27
CA ALA A 39 11.18 11.55 -11.66
C ALA A 39 12.51 10.86 -12.04
N ALA A 40 13.49 10.89 -11.13
CA ALA A 40 14.77 10.21 -11.33
C ALA A 40 14.63 8.68 -11.33
N PHE A 41 13.76 8.14 -10.46
CA PHE A 41 13.42 6.72 -10.45
C PHE A 41 12.74 6.30 -11.75
N TRP A 42 11.74 7.07 -12.19
CA TRP A 42 11.04 6.84 -13.45
C TRP A 42 12.00 6.82 -14.64
N ALA A 43 12.82 7.83 -14.79
CA ALA A 43 13.80 7.91 -15.87
C ALA A 43 14.77 6.71 -15.88
N ARG A 44 15.22 6.27 -14.70
CA ARG A 44 16.13 5.13 -14.54
C ARG A 44 15.48 3.79 -14.93
N HIS A 45 14.20 3.63 -14.67
CA HIS A 45 13.48 2.37 -14.84
C HIS A 45 12.36 2.44 -15.89
N ALA A 46 12.44 3.40 -16.84
CA ALA A 46 11.40 3.67 -17.82
C ALA A 46 10.94 2.43 -18.60
N ALA A 47 11.88 1.60 -19.07
CA ALA A 47 11.56 0.39 -19.82
C ALA A 47 10.84 -0.68 -18.97
N LEU A 48 11.16 -0.78 -17.68
CA LEU A 48 10.49 -1.69 -16.75
C LEU A 48 9.07 -1.20 -16.44
N LEU A 49 8.91 0.10 -16.18
CA LEU A 49 7.63 0.75 -15.92
C LEU A 49 6.68 0.63 -17.11
N GLN A 50 7.19 0.92 -18.32
CA GLN A 50 6.41 0.76 -19.56
C GLN A 50 5.92 -0.67 -19.72
N ARG A 51 6.79 -1.66 -19.57
CA ARG A 51 6.46 -3.08 -19.68
C ARG A 51 5.39 -3.50 -18.68
N ALA A 52 5.55 -3.09 -17.42
CA ALA A 52 4.56 -3.37 -16.38
C ALA A 52 3.21 -2.68 -16.66
N SER A 53 3.25 -1.42 -17.11
CA SER A 53 2.04 -0.68 -17.50
C SER A 53 1.31 -1.37 -18.66
N GLU A 54 2.03 -1.81 -19.68
CA GLU A 54 1.45 -2.55 -20.84
C GLU A 54 0.84 -3.88 -20.38
N GLN A 55 1.56 -4.65 -19.57
CA GLN A 55 1.16 -5.98 -19.15
C GLN A 55 -0.01 -5.98 -18.16
N TYR A 56 0.01 -5.10 -17.16
CA TYR A 56 -0.96 -5.09 -16.05
C TYR A 56 -2.03 -4.01 -16.17
N GLY A 57 -1.90 -3.08 -17.12
CA GLY A 57 -2.87 -2.01 -17.34
C GLY A 57 -2.80 -0.88 -16.32
N VAL A 58 -1.72 -0.78 -15.53
CA VAL A 58 -1.55 0.22 -14.46
C VAL A 58 -0.71 1.38 -14.95
N ASP A 59 -1.13 2.61 -14.66
CA ASP A 59 -0.39 3.80 -15.05
C ASP A 59 0.98 3.84 -14.34
N GLU A 60 2.04 4.11 -15.08
CA GLU A 60 3.43 4.17 -14.56
C GLU A 60 3.55 5.11 -13.36
N ALA A 61 2.83 6.26 -13.40
CA ALA A 61 2.82 7.23 -12.33
C ALA A 61 2.34 6.63 -10.99
N MET A 62 1.36 5.72 -11.03
CA MET A 62 0.84 5.06 -9.83
C MET A 62 1.85 4.07 -9.25
N ILE A 63 2.52 3.31 -10.11
CA ILE A 63 3.58 2.39 -9.68
C ILE A 63 4.71 3.17 -9.00
N VAL A 64 5.17 4.26 -9.61
CA VAL A 64 6.21 5.14 -9.06
C VAL A 64 5.76 5.77 -7.73
N ALA A 65 4.52 6.26 -7.66
CA ALA A 65 3.99 6.91 -6.46
C ALA A 65 3.95 5.96 -5.26
N ILE A 66 3.46 4.73 -5.43
CA ILE A 66 3.41 3.74 -4.35
C ILE A 66 4.81 3.39 -3.85
N ILE A 67 5.75 3.06 -4.75
CA ILE A 67 7.12 2.74 -4.36
C ILE A 67 7.78 3.92 -3.62
N GLY A 68 7.46 5.15 -4.05
CA GLY A 68 7.94 6.37 -3.40
C GLY A 68 7.38 6.55 -2.00
N ILE A 69 6.07 6.38 -1.82
CA ILE A 69 5.37 6.55 -0.55
C ILE A 69 5.76 5.47 0.46
N GLU A 70 5.82 4.21 0.03
CA GLU A 70 6.07 3.09 0.92
C GLU A 70 7.50 3.07 1.47
N THR A 71 8.50 3.25 0.62
CA THR A 71 9.88 3.05 1.04
C THR A 71 10.87 4.11 0.55
N ARG A 72 10.35 5.18 -0.06
CA ARG A 72 11.21 6.17 -0.71
C ARG A 72 12.17 5.51 -1.70
N PHE A 73 11.60 4.71 -2.61
CA PHE A 73 12.34 3.98 -3.64
C PHE A 73 13.36 2.99 -3.05
N GLY A 74 12.95 2.19 -2.07
CA GLY A 74 13.77 1.16 -1.43
C GLY A 74 14.72 1.65 -0.34
N ARG A 75 14.75 2.95 0.00
CA ARG A 75 15.66 3.49 1.03
C ARG A 75 15.22 3.16 2.46
N ASN A 76 13.93 2.97 2.71
CA ASN A 76 13.34 2.78 4.04
C ASN A 76 12.44 1.55 4.09
N MET A 77 13.00 0.37 3.88
CA MET A 77 12.25 -0.89 3.91
C MET A 77 12.00 -1.44 5.32
N GLY A 78 12.47 -0.76 6.35
CA GLY A 78 12.49 -1.25 7.71
C GLY A 78 13.75 -2.08 8.04
N SER A 79 14.01 -2.23 9.34
CA SER A 79 15.23 -2.89 9.85
C SER A 79 14.92 -4.03 10.81
N PHE A 80 13.67 -4.27 11.13
CA PHE A 80 13.26 -5.36 12.01
C PHE A 80 13.38 -6.70 11.29
N ARG A 81 13.81 -7.73 12.01
CA ARG A 81 13.68 -9.10 11.54
C ARG A 81 12.18 -9.44 11.45
N VAL A 82 11.71 -9.78 10.26
CA VAL A 82 10.26 -10.00 9.99
C VAL A 82 9.69 -11.08 10.90
N LEU A 83 10.45 -12.15 11.16
CA LEU A 83 10.07 -13.21 12.08
C LEU A 83 9.76 -12.66 13.48
N ASP A 84 10.63 -11.80 14.03
CA ASP A 84 10.45 -11.23 15.36
C ASP A 84 9.26 -10.26 15.38
N ALA A 85 9.13 -9.44 14.34
CA ALA A 85 8.04 -8.47 14.25
C ALA A 85 6.68 -9.16 14.22
N LEU A 86 6.52 -10.15 13.35
CA LEU A 86 5.27 -10.90 13.24
C LEU A 86 4.97 -11.71 14.50
N ALA A 87 5.95 -12.42 15.06
CA ALA A 87 5.78 -13.20 16.29
C ALA A 87 5.38 -12.29 17.47
N THR A 88 6.04 -11.14 17.62
CA THR A 88 5.71 -10.18 18.70
C THR A 88 4.24 -9.76 18.62
N VAL A 89 3.77 -9.32 17.44
CA VAL A 89 2.39 -8.85 17.33
C VAL A 89 1.39 -10.00 17.38
N ALA A 90 1.73 -11.17 16.81
CA ALA A 90 0.87 -12.35 16.81
C ALA A 90 0.55 -12.89 18.21
N PHE A 91 1.50 -12.76 19.15
CA PHE A 91 1.36 -13.36 20.48
C PHE A 91 1.20 -12.36 21.61
N ASP A 92 1.75 -11.15 21.46
CA ASP A 92 1.80 -10.15 22.53
C ASP A 92 0.88 -8.94 22.28
N TYR A 93 0.11 -8.92 21.14
CA TYR A 93 -0.85 -7.87 20.84
C TYR A 93 -2.27 -8.40 20.55
N PRO A 94 -3.08 -8.65 21.59
CA PRO A 94 -4.37 -9.35 21.46
C PRO A 94 -5.35 -8.75 20.46
N ARG A 95 -5.36 -7.41 20.29
CA ARG A 95 -6.30 -6.70 19.41
C ARG A 95 -6.19 -7.12 17.95
N ARG A 96 -5.03 -7.61 17.49
CA ARG A 96 -4.76 -8.02 16.11
C ARG A 96 -4.11 -9.40 16.02
N ALA A 97 -4.09 -10.17 17.10
CA ALA A 97 -3.39 -11.45 17.18
C ALA A 97 -3.79 -12.41 16.05
N SER A 98 -5.07 -12.60 15.80
CA SER A 98 -5.56 -13.53 14.77
C SER A 98 -5.02 -13.17 13.37
N TYR A 99 -5.03 -11.88 12.99
CA TYR A 99 -4.48 -11.43 11.72
C TYR A 99 -2.98 -11.70 11.63
N PHE A 100 -2.22 -11.33 12.67
CA PHE A 100 -0.75 -11.49 12.64
C PHE A 100 -0.30 -12.94 12.79
N GLN A 101 -1.09 -13.82 13.40
CA GLN A 101 -0.85 -15.27 13.37
C GLN A 101 -0.96 -15.84 11.96
N GLN A 102 -1.94 -15.37 11.16
CA GLN A 102 -2.06 -15.75 9.75
C GLN A 102 -0.88 -15.24 8.93
N GLU A 103 -0.46 -13.99 9.15
CA GLU A 103 0.71 -13.41 8.47
C GLU A 103 2.02 -14.13 8.85
N LEU A 104 2.17 -14.53 10.11
CA LEU A 104 3.32 -15.33 10.56
C LEU A 104 3.34 -16.71 9.88
N ALA A 105 2.19 -17.37 9.79
CA ALA A 105 2.08 -18.65 9.06
C ALA A 105 2.40 -18.46 7.57
N ALA A 106 1.85 -17.42 6.93
CA ALA A 106 2.16 -17.09 5.55
C ALA A 106 3.66 -16.78 5.34
N PHE A 107 4.31 -16.11 6.31
CA PHE A 107 5.72 -15.81 6.27
C PHE A 107 6.60 -17.07 6.32
N LEU A 108 6.27 -18.02 7.17
CA LEU A 108 7.04 -19.27 7.25
C LEU A 108 6.93 -20.10 5.98
N LEU A 109 5.73 -20.12 5.36
CA LEU A 109 5.50 -20.75 4.06
C LEU A 109 6.27 -20.02 2.95
N LEU A 110 6.23 -18.68 2.93
CA LEU A 110 7.00 -17.85 1.99
C LEU A 110 8.50 -18.18 2.08
N ALA A 111 9.05 -18.22 3.28
CA ALA A 111 10.48 -18.52 3.46
C ALA A 111 10.86 -19.90 2.92
N GLN A 112 9.96 -20.88 3.06
CA GLN A 112 10.12 -22.20 2.47
C GLN A 112 10.03 -22.20 0.94
N GLU A 113 9.02 -21.50 0.38
CA GLU A 113 8.82 -21.34 -1.06
C GLU A 113 10.02 -20.69 -1.74
N GLU A 114 10.54 -19.61 -1.13
CA GLU A 114 11.72 -18.87 -1.62
C GLU A 114 13.05 -19.56 -1.26
N ARG A 115 13.03 -20.68 -0.53
CA ARG A 115 14.23 -21.41 -0.07
C ARG A 115 15.22 -20.53 0.66
N ARG A 116 14.71 -19.59 1.47
CA ARG A 116 15.50 -18.62 2.24
C ARG A 116 15.33 -18.85 3.73
N ASP A 117 16.38 -18.59 4.50
CA ASP A 117 16.31 -18.63 5.96
C ASP A 117 15.38 -17.52 6.47
N PRO A 118 14.28 -17.85 7.18
CA PRO A 118 13.34 -16.86 7.69
C PRO A 118 13.96 -15.84 8.66
N THR A 119 15.13 -16.11 9.21
CA THR A 119 15.82 -15.16 10.08
C THR A 119 16.50 -14.01 9.32
N GLN A 120 16.66 -14.12 8.01
CA GLN A 120 17.35 -13.14 7.18
C GLN A 120 16.45 -12.05 6.61
N PHE A 121 15.12 -12.24 6.65
CA PHE A 121 14.20 -11.26 6.12
C PHE A 121 14.08 -10.04 7.04
N LYS A 122 14.28 -8.86 6.46
CA LYS A 122 14.08 -7.58 7.13
C LYS A 122 12.88 -6.86 6.55
N GLY A 123 12.21 -6.09 7.41
CA GLY A 123 11.01 -5.35 7.05
C GLY A 123 10.62 -4.31 8.10
N SER A 124 9.38 -3.85 8.04
CA SER A 124 8.82 -2.90 8.99
C SER A 124 8.59 -3.55 10.37
N TYR A 125 8.27 -2.72 11.35
CA TYR A 125 7.84 -3.17 12.68
C TYR A 125 6.56 -4.02 12.66
N ALA A 126 5.76 -3.94 11.58
CA ALA A 126 4.56 -4.74 11.36
C ALA A 126 4.79 -5.95 10.46
N GLY A 127 6.04 -6.22 10.03
CA GLY A 127 6.37 -7.35 9.17
C GLY A 127 6.12 -7.11 7.68
N ALA A 128 5.87 -5.87 7.24
CA ALA A 128 5.79 -5.52 5.83
C ALA A 128 7.19 -5.54 5.19
N MET A 129 7.29 -6.01 3.93
CA MET A 129 8.55 -6.43 3.32
C MET A 129 8.83 -5.73 1.99
N GLY A 130 10.11 -5.51 1.73
CA GLY A 130 10.62 -5.02 0.45
C GLY A 130 10.21 -3.59 0.11
N TRP A 131 10.47 -3.17 -1.13
CA TRP A 131 10.09 -1.82 -1.58
C TRP A 131 8.59 -1.56 -1.57
N PRO A 132 7.71 -2.53 -1.94
CA PRO A 132 6.27 -2.31 -1.93
C PRO A 132 5.61 -2.50 -0.55
N GLN A 133 6.38 -2.83 0.49
CA GLN A 133 5.88 -3.10 1.85
C GLN A 133 4.76 -4.16 1.88
N PHE A 134 4.94 -5.24 1.13
CA PHE A 134 3.99 -6.34 1.13
C PHE A 134 3.99 -7.10 2.46
N MET A 135 2.81 -7.38 2.98
CA MET A 135 2.65 -8.38 4.02
C MET A 135 2.94 -9.79 3.45
N PRO A 136 3.34 -10.77 4.28
CA PRO A 136 3.68 -12.12 3.79
C PRO A 136 2.59 -12.77 2.94
N SER A 137 1.33 -12.65 3.31
CA SER A 137 0.21 -13.14 2.50
C SER A 137 0.12 -12.45 1.15
N SER A 138 0.35 -11.12 1.12
CA SER A 138 0.38 -10.33 -0.10
C SER A 138 1.54 -10.72 -1.01
N PHE A 139 2.73 -10.93 -0.45
CA PHE A 139 3.87 -11.42 -1.21
C PHE A 139 3.56 -12.76 -1.90
N ARG A 140 3.07 -13.74 -1.15
CA ARG A 140 2.77 -15.06 -1.69
C ARG A 140 1.73 -15.03 -2.80
N GLN A 141 0.77 -14.11 -2.72
CA GLN A 141 -0.34 -14.00 -3.64
C GLN A 141 -0.03 -13.16 -4.87
N TRP A 142 0.75 -12.07 -4.71
CA TRP A 142 0.87 -11.03 -5.73
C TRP A 142 2.29 -10.67 -6.14
N ALA A 143 3.32 -11.09 -5.42
CA ALA A 143 4.68 -10.90 -5.88
C ALA A 143 4.95 -11.77 -7.11
N VAL A 144 5.59 -11.18 -8.12
CA VAL A 144 5.91 -11.84 -9.39
C VAL A 144 7.38 -11.67 -9.73
N ASP A 145 7.91 -12.63 -10.45
CA ASP A 145 9.21 -12.58 -11.11
C ASP A 145 9.07 -11.73 -12.38
N GLY A 146 9.58 -10.52 -12.34
CA GLY A 146 9.38 -9.50 -13.39
C GLY A 146 10.38 -9.58 -14.54
N ASP A 147 11.51 -10.26 -14.36
CA ASP A 147 12.55 -10.44 -15.39
C ASP A 147 12.76 -11.89 -15.81
N GLY A 148 12.12 -12.85 -15.14
CA GLY A 148 12.14 -14.26 -15.51
C GLY A 148 13.38 -15.01 -15.00
N ASP A 149 14.02 -14.52 -13.94
CA ASP A 149 15.21 -15.17 -13.35
C ASP A 149 14.88 -16.37 -12.43
N GLY A 150 13.59 -16.60 -12.15
CA GLY A 150 13.09 -17.68 -11.30
C GLY A 150 12.98 -17.30 -9.83
N GLN A 151 13.17 -16.03 -9.47
CA GLN A 151 13.07 -15.51 -8.11
C GLN A 151 12.04 -14.36 -8.04
N ARG A 152 11.58 -14.02 -6.84
CA ARG A 152 10.69 -12.87 -6.58
C ARG A 152 11.37 -11.95 -5.58
N ASP A 153 12.40 -11.20 -6.04
CA ASP A 153 13.19 -10.33 -5.15
C ASP A 153 12.62 -8.90 -5.10
N ILE A 154 11.61 -8.69 -4.25
CA ILE A 154 11.04 -7.36 -3.99
C ILE A 154 11.95 -6.45 -3.14
N TRP A 155 13.12 -6.92 -2.71
CA TRP A 155 14.08 -6.14 -1.90
C TRP A 155 15.17 -5.49 -2.75
N ASN A 156 15.62 -6.14 -3.83
CA ASN A 156 16.80 -5.68 -4.56
C ASN A 156 16.57 -5.63 -6.08
N ASN A 157 15.55 -6.31 -6.63
CA ASN A 157 15.28 -6.38 -8.06
C ASN A 157 14.17 -5.38 -8.47
N PRO A 158 14.50 -4.25 -9.13
CA PRO A 158 13.50 -3.30 -9.59
C PRO A 158 12.46 -3.88 -10.56
N ALA A 159 12.81 -4.91 -11.34
CA ALA A 159 11.87 -5.55 -12.26
C ALA A 159 10.75 -6.25 -11.48
N ASP A 160 11.10 -7.01 -10.44
CA ASP A 160 10.15 -7.72 -9.59
C ASP A 160 9.30 -6.74 -8.78
N VAL A 161 9.94 -5.69 -8.22
CA VAL A 161 9.24 -4.65 -7.46
C VAL A 161 8.16 -3.98 -8.31
N ILE A 162 8.53 -3.48 -9.51
CA ILE A 162 7.64 -2.74 -10.41
C ILE A 162 6.52 -3.65 -10.91
N ALA A 163 6.84 -4.87 -11.34
CA ALA A 163 5.86 -5.83 -11.81
C ALA A 163 4.91 -6.28 -10.70
N SER A 164 5.41 -6.53 -9.48
CA SER A 164 4.60 -6.93 -8.32
C SER A 164 3.62 -5.84 -7.89
N VAL A 165 4.06 -4.57 -7.88
CA VAL A 165 3.17 -3.44 -7.60
C VAL A 165 2.08 -3.33 -8.66
N ALA A 166 2.42 -3.42 -9.93
CA ALA A 166 1.44 -3.36 -11.02
C ALA A 166 0.46 -4.54 -10.96
N HIS A 167 0.94 -5.75 -10.72
CA HIS A 167 0.11 -6.93 -10.54
C HIS A 167 -0.85 -6.78 -9.36
N TYR A 168 -0.37 -6.25 -8.22
CA TYR A 168 -1.23 -5.96 -7.07
C TYR A 168 -2.40 -5.04 -7.43
N PHE A 169 -2.14 -3.93 -8.11
CA PHE A 169 -3.20 -3.02 -8.56
C PHE A 169 -4.20 -3.71 -9.48
N GLN A 170 -3.71 -4.45 -10.49
CA GLN A 170 -4.57 -5.19 -11.41
C GLN A 170 -5.49 -6.17 -10.68
N GLN A 171 -4.95 -6.94 -9.73
CA GLN A 171 -5.71 -7.92 -8.95
C GLN A 171 -6.72 -7.29 -7.99
N HIS A 172 -6.51 -6.02 -7.64
CA HIS A 172 -7.43 -5.22 -6.83
C HIS A 172 -8.40 -4.36 -7.65
N GLY A 173 -8.59 -4.67 -8.93
CA GLY A 173 -9.60 -4.05 -9.77
C GLY A 173 -9.20 -2.71 -10.37
N TRP A 174 -7.91 -2.42 -10.49
CA TRP A 174 -7.45 -1.23 -11.21
C TRP A 174 -8.03 -1.19 -12.64
N GLN A 175 -8.55 -0.04 -13.02
CA GLN A 175 -9.07 0.22 -14.35
C GLN A 175 -8.24 1.31 -15.02
N ARG A 176 -7.62 0.98 -16.15
CA ARG A 176 -6.81 1.93 -16.93
C ARG A 176 -7.66 3.14 -17.34
N GLY A 177 -7.17 4.33 -17.02
CA GLY A 177 -7.87 5.59 -17.35
C GLY A 177 -9.08 5.88 -16.47
N GLY A 178 -9.38 5.05 -15.48
CA GLY A 178 -10.42 5.32 -14.49
C GLY A 178 -10.11 6.53 -13.62
N ALA A 179 -11.13 7.25 -13.19
CA ALA A 179 -10.97 8.35 -12.23
C ALA A 179 -10.53 7.79 -10.87
N ILE A 180 -9.47 8.36 -10.29
CA ILE A 180 -8.95 7.94 -8.98
C ILE A 180 -9.58 8.79 -7.88
N VAL A 181 -9.57 10.12 -8.06
CA VAL A 181 -10.11 11.08 -7.13
C VAL A 181 -10.66 12.28 -7.87
N VAL A 182 -11.82 12.76 -7.45
CA VAL A 182 -12.47 13.94 -7.99
C VAL A 182 -12.94 14.80 -6.82
N ALA A 183 -12.69 16.11 -6.88
CA ALA A 183 -13.24 17.03 -5.89
C ALA A 183 -14.78 17.01 -5.96
N ALA A 184 -15.43 17.06 -4.81
CA ALA A 184 -16.88 17.09 -4.72
C ALA A 184 -17.35 18.04 -3.61
N THR A 185 -18.56 18.53 -3.73
CA THR A 185 -19.27 19.24 -2.66
C THR A 185 -20.45 18.40 -2.19
N ALA A 186 -20.81 18.51 -0.90
CA ALA A 186 -21.96 17.83 -0.33
C ALA A 186 -22.53 18.67 0.82
N PRO A 187 -23.82 18.52 1.17
CA PRO A 187 -24.35 19.06 2.42
C PRO A 187 -23.59 18.47 3.61
N LYS A 188 -23.31 19.31 4.62
CA LYS A 188 -22.49 18.89 5.77
C LYS A 188 -22.99 17.59 6.42
N ALA A 189 -24.28 17.47 6.64
CA ALA A 189 -24.87 16.28 7.26
C ALA A 189 -24.61 15.00 6.44
N VAL A 190 -24.66 15.10 5.10
CA VAL A 190 -24.37 13.98 4.18
C VAL A 190 -22.88 13.64 4.23
N ALA A 191 -22.01 14.64 4.20
CA ALA A 191 -20.56 14.43 4.29
C ALA A 191 -20.17 13.77 5.62
N ASP A 192 -20.72 14.23 6.75
CA ASP A 192 -20.49 13.65 8.07
C ASP A 192 -20.97 12.20 8.17
N GLN A 193 -22.12 11.88 7.55
CA GLN A 193 -22.64 10.52 7.48
C GLN A 193 -21.73 9.60 6.66
N LEU A 194 -21.41 10.01 5.42
CA LEU A 194 -20.60 9.20 4.50
C LEU A 194 -19.16 9.02 4.99
N ALA A 195 -18.62 9.96 5.75
CA ALA A 195 -17.29 9.83 6.37
C ALA A 195 -17.19 8.63 7.34
N GLN A 196 -18.31 8.13 7.88
CA GLN A 196 -18.34 6.94 8.72
C GLN A 196 -18.03 5.65 7.95
N ASP A 197 -18.36 5.62 6.66
CA ASP A 197 -18.12 4.47 5.78
C ASP A 197 -16.65 4.31 5.39
N LYS A 198 -15.81 5.31 5.68
CA LYS A 198 -14.38 5.35 5.36
C LYS A 198 -14.14 5.08 3.87
N PHE A 199 -13.45 3.99 3.54
CA PHE A 199 -13.11 3.60 2.17
C PHE A 199 -13.95 2.43 1.63
N ASN A 200 -15.06 2.12 2.28
CA ASN A 200 -15.95 1.06 1.79
C ASN A 200 -16.78 1.57 0.61
N LEU A 201 -16.68 0.90 -0.52
CA LEU A 201 -17.44 1.22 -1.73
C LEU A 201 -18.84 0.64 -1.64
N HIS A 202 -19.78 1.42 -1.10
CA HIS A 202 -21.19 1.01 -0.93
C HIS A 202 -22.13 1.67 -1.93
N TYR A 203 -21.73 2.81 -2.51
CA TYR A 203 -22.61 3.64 -3.32
C TYR A 203 -22.09 3.80 -4.74
N SER A 204 -23.00 3.80 -5.69
CA SER A 204 -22.74 4.31 -7.03
C SER A 204 -22.68 5.84 -7.04
N VAL A 205 -22.09 6.41 -8.08
CA VAL A 205 -22.07 7.86 -8.29
C VAL A 205 -23.50 8.42 -8.38
N ALA A 206 -24.43 7.69 -9.01
CA ALA A 206 -25.84 8.09 -9.07
C ALA A 206 -26.49 8.19 -7.69
N GLU A 207 -26.26 7.21 -6.81
CA GLU A 207 -26.77 7.23 -5.43
C GLU A 207 -26.17 8.38 -4.62
N LEU A 208 -24.86 8.63 -4.74
CA LEU A 208 -24.22 9.78 -4.10
C LEU A 208 -24.80 11.11 -4.58
N ARG A 209 -25.09 11.25 -5.89
CA ARG A 209 -25.75 12.42 -6.44
C ARG A 209 -27.17 12.60 -5.89
N ALA A 210 -27.93 11.51 -5.75
CA ALA A 210 -29.26 11.54 -5.14
C ALA A 210 -29.23 11.99 -3.67
N MET A 211 -28.13 11.74 -2.95
CA MET A 211 -27.88 12.23 -1.59
C MET A 211 -27.42 13.71 -1.55
N GLY A 212 -27.19 14.34 -2.70
CA GLY A 212 -26.77 15.75 -2.81
C GLY A 212 -25.26 15.94 -2.98
N VAL A 213 -24.50 14.87 -3.26
CA VAL A 213 -23.07 14.99 -3.60
C VAL A 213 -22.95 15.49 -5.04
N THR A 214 -22.15 16.53 -5.25
CA THR A 214 -21.90 17.12 -6.58
C THR A 214 -20.41 17.00 -6.91
N PRO A 215 -20.03 16.03 -7.78
CA PRO A 215 -18.64 15.93 -8.25
C PRO A 215 -18.27 17.09 -9.17
N ALA A 216 -17.02 17.53 -9.12
CA ALA A 216 -16.49 18.60 -9.96
C ALA A 216 -16.16 18.13 -11.41
N ALA A 217 -16.31 16.86 -11.71
CA ALA A 217 -16.11 16.28 -13.03
C ALA A 217 -17.25 15.31 -13.38
N THR A 218 -17.40 15.06 -14.69
CA THR A 218 -18.33 14.03 -15.17
C THR A 218 -17.79 12.66 -14.80
N LEU A 219 -18.62 11.86 -14.14
CA LEU A 219 -18.33 10.48 -13.76
C LEU A 219 -19.44 9.57 -14.30
N ASP A 220 -19.10 8.31 -14.54
CA ASP A 220 -20.10 7.28 -14.83
C ASP A 220 -20.99 7.06 -13.62
N ASP A 221 -22.30 7.18 -13.80
CA ASP A 221 -23.30 7.05 -12.74
C ASP A 221 -23.29 5.64 -12.09
N ASN A 222 -22.85 4.62 -12.81
CA ASN A 222 -22.75 3.25 -12.30
C ASN A 222 -21.42 2.97 -11.59
N ALA A 223 -20.42 3.86 -11.69
CA ALA A 223 -19.15 3.68 -11.01
C ALA A 223 -19.36 3.69 -9.50
N GLN A 224 -18.68 2.76 -8.81
CA GLN A 224 -18.67 2.76 -7.36
C GLN A 224 -17.71 3.83 -6.84
N ALA A 225 -18.14 4.59 -5.85
CA ALA A 225 -17.37 5.67 -5.28
C ALA A 225 -17.59 5.78 -3.76
N VAL A 226 -16.68 6.45 -3.11
CA VAL A 226 -16.78 6.83 -1.69
C VAL A 226 -16.51 8.32 -1.55
N LEU A 227 -17.27 9.00 -0.70
CA LEU A 227 -17.00 10.38 -0.30
C LEU A 227 -16.32 10.38 1.06
N PHE A 228 -15.16 11.00 1.15
CA PHE A 228 -14.50 11.24 2.44
C PHE A 228 -13.90 12.65 2.49
N PRO A 229 -13.95 13.31 3.67
CA PRO A 229 -13.40 14.65 3.83
C PRO A 229 -11.88 14.60 3.97
N LEU A 230 -11.20 15.57 3.37
CA LEU A 230 -9.79 15.86 3.62
C LEU A 230 -9.67 17.25 4.25
N GLU A 231 -9.12 17.32 5.44
CA GLU A 231 -8.85 18.59 6.10
C GLU A 231 -7.67 19.29 5.42
N VAL A 232 -7.93 20.38 4.72
CA VAL A 232 -6.91 21.11 3.93
C VAL A 232 -6.24 22.25 4.69
N ALA A 233 -6.84 22.73 5.77
CA ALA A 233 -6.34 23.76 6.69
C ALA A 233 -6.95 23.59 8.09
N PRO A 234 -6.33 24.14 9.16
CA PRO A 234 -6.92 24.18 10.49
C PRO A 234 -8.17 25.06 10.55
#